data_d561c9b5d6003de08cb5e052937528c8
#
_entry.id   d561c9b5d6003de08cb5e052937528c8
#
_cell.length_a   1.000
_cell.length_b   1.000
_cell.length_c   1.000
_cell.angle_alpha   90.00
_cell.angle_beta   90.00
_cell.angle_gamma   90.00
#
_symmetry.space_group_name_H-M   'P 1'
#
loop_
_entity.id
_entity.type
_entity.pdbx_description
1 polymer ?
#
loop_
_entity_poly.entity_id
_entity_poly.type
_entity_poly.pdbx_seq_one_letter_code
_entity_poly.pdbx_strand_id
1 'polypeptide(L)'
;MVTPREGYAEEAAQWLTILREKLVPAKNKILELGVGAGHNLSYLTGEFAATAVDTSPEMLQLCKKINPGVELHQDDMRDIRLGRKFDAILIHDAIVYMLSEDDLMRTFATAAAHLEDGGIFITGPDYYLDTFFGPRVEYCTRSEGALELTYVEYAYDPDPSDTIMEIIFSFFIREQGRLRIEHDRHITGLFPRVSWVKLMGKAGFSVESRMITSGGVPHELLVGTLSKTPRE
;
A
#
# COMPACT_ATOMS: atom_id res chain seq x y z
N MET A 1 8.49 3.34 -14.65
CA MET A 1 9.49 4.41 -14.79
C MET A 1 9.44 5.42 -13.65
N VAL A 2 8.28 5.79 -13.12
CA VAL A 2 8.19 6.73 -11.98
C VAL A 2 8.98 6.18 -10.78
N THR A 3 8.67 4.97 -10.31
CA THR A 3 9.49 4.27 -9.32
C THR A 3 9.92 2.92 -9.91
N PRO A 4 11.20 2.71 -10.23
CA PRO A 4 11.67 1.42 -10.70
C PRO A 4 11.60 0.40 -9.56
N ARG A 5 11.64 -0.90 -9.92
CA ARG A 5 11.57 -1.99 -8.95
C ARG A 5 12.58 -1.84 -7.82
N GLU A 6 13.80 -1.44 -8.15
CA GLU A 6 14.90 -1.25 -7.18
C GLU A 6 14.59 -0.22 -6.09
N GLY A 7 13.70 0.75 -6.40
CA GLY A 7 13.25 1.76 -5.42
C GLY A 7 12.43 1.16 -4.27
N TYR A 8 11.84 -0.02 -4.47
CA TYR A 8 11.05 -0.71 -3.44
C TYR A 8 11.88 -1.66 -2.58
N ALA A 9 13.16 -1.90 -2.92
CA ALA A 9 13.96 -2.95 -2.27
C ALA A 9 14.18 -2.70 -0.78
N GLU A 10 14.47 -1.44 -0.40
CA GLU A 10 14.73 -1.06 0.99
C GLU A 10 13.48 -1.26 1.86
N GLU A 11 12.35 -0.79 1.39
CA GLU A 11 11.08 -0.91 2.08
C GLU A 11 10.61 -2.36 2.17
N ALA A 12 10.63 -3.08 1.04
CA ALA A 12 10.27 -4.50 1.00
C ALA A 12 11.12 -5.36 1.96
N ALA A 13 12.41 -5.05 2.12
CA ALA A 13 13.27 -5.74 3.08
C ALA A 13 12.82 -5.53 4.53
N GLN A 14 12.31 -4.35 4.86
CA GLN A 14 11.78 -4.06 6.19
C GLN A 14 10.44 -4.74 6.42
N TRP A 15 9.54 -4.76 5.43
CA TRP A 15 8.30 -5.54 5.47
C TRP A 15 8.60 -7.03 5.67
N LEU A 16 9.57 -7.57 4.93
CA LEU A 16 10.02 -8.95 5.06
C LEU A 16 10.55 -9.26 6.48
N THR A 17 11.27 -8.31 7.07
CA THR A 17 11.77 -8.43 8.46
C THR A 17 10.61 -8.53 9.44
N ILE A 18 9.60 -7.66 9.32
CA ILE A 18 8.41 -7.69 10.17
C ILE A 18 7.66 -9.03 10.02
N LEU A 19 7.48 -9.51 8.79
CA LEU A 19 6.81 -10.79 8.52
C LEU A 19 7.57 -11.96 9.17
N ARG A 20 8.92 -11.99 9.04
CA ARG A 20 9.77 -13.04 9.65
C ARG A 20 9.73 -13.02 11.18
N GLU A 21 9.65 -11.84 11.78
CA GLU A 21 9.54 -11.68 13.23
C GLU A 21 8.18 -12.16 13.77
N LYS A 22 7.11 -11.92 13.00
CA LYS A 22 5.74 -12.15 13.45
C LYS A 22 5.19 -13.52 13.09
N LEU A 23 5.64 -14.09 11.98
CA LEU A 23 5.13 -15.38 11.49
C LEU A 23 6.06 -16.52 11.88
N VAL A 24 5.48 -17.66 12.28
CA VAL A 24 6.24 -18.88 12.48
C VAL A 24 6.64 -19.49 11.12
N PRO A 25 7.74 -20.26 11.02
CA PRO A 25 8.28 -20.74 9.72
C PRO A 25 7.33 -21.52 8.83
N ALA A 26 6.27 -22.14 9.39
CA ALA A 26 5.26 -22.87 8.62
C ALA A 26 4.17 -21.97 8.01
N LYS A 27 4.13 -20.69 8.39
CA LYS A 27 3.16 -19.70 7.94
C LYS A 27 3.75 -18.87 6.82
N ASN A 28 3.29 -19.09 5.59
CA ASN A 28 3.86 -18.46 4.41
C ASN A 28 2.84 -18.00 3.36
N LYS A 29 1.54 -17.97 3.69
CA LYS A 29 0.50 -17.51 2.76
C LYS A 29 0.22 -16.04 3.01
N ILE A 30 0.44 -15.20 2.01
CA ILE A 30 0.15 -13.77 2.10
C ILE A 30 -0.87 -13.33 1.05
N LEU A 31 -1.64 -12.31 1.40
CA LEU A 31 -2.55 -11.61 0.50
C LEU A 31 -2.14 -10.15 0.45
N GLU A 32 -1.90 -9.61 -0.74
CA GLU A 32 -1.71 -8.17 -0.94
C GLU A 32 -2.96 -7.58 -1.60
N LEU A 33 -3.53 -6.56 -0.97
CA LEU A 33 -4.69 -5.83 -1.44
C LEU A 33 -4.22 -4.47 -2.00
N GLY A 34 -4.61 -4.17 -3.25
CA GLY A 34 -4.12 -3.01 -3.98
C GLY A 34 -2.68 -3.18 -4.44
N VAL A 35 -2.37 -4.31 -5.08
CA VAL A 35 -1.00 -4.71 -5.43
C VAL A 35 -0.34 -3.80 -6.48
N GLY A 36 -1.12 -3.06 -7.27
CA GLY A 36 -0.60 -2.30 -8.41
C GLY A 36 0.21 -3.17 -9.36
N ALA A 37 1.37 -2.70 -9.79
CA ALA A 37 2.28 -3.48 -10.64
C ALA A 37 3.02 -4.61 -9.91
N GLY A 38 2.91 -4.69 -8.57
CA GLY A 38 3.49 -5.75 -7.76
C GLY A 38 5.01 -5.66 -7.59
N HIS A 39 5.58 -4.47 -7.65
CA HIS A 39 7.01 -4.26 -7.47
C HIS A 39 7.45 -4.63 -6.05
N ASN A 40 6.74 -4.14 -5.02
CA ASN A 40 7.02 -4.49 -3.62
C ASN A 40 6.83 -5.99 -3.38
N LEU A 41 5.70 -6.56 -3.83
CA LEU A 41 5.40 -7.98 -3.72
C LEU A 41 6.50 -8.88 -4.30
N SER A 42 7.16 -8.44 -5.39
CA SER A 42 8.20 -9.22 -6.08
C SER A 42 9.41 -9.59 -5.20
N TYR A 43 9.62 -8.87 -4.11
CA TYR A 43 10.67 -9.17 -3.13
C TYR A 43 10.21 -10.18 -2.06
N LEU A 44 8.90 -10.38 -1.92
CA LEU A 44 8.31 -11.27 -0.92
C LEU A 44 8.02 -12.67 -1.48
N THR A 45 7.81 -12.79 -2.79
CA THR A 45 7.41 -14.04 -3.48
C THR A 45 8.46 -15.15 -3.42
N GLY A 46 9.71 -14.84 -3.05
CA GLY A 46 10.76 -15.84 -2.82
C GLY A 46 10.56 -16.67 -1.55
N GLU A 47 9.80 -16.15 -0.58
CA GLU A 47 9.55 -16.79 0.72
C GLU A 47 8.08 -17.09 0.97
N PHE A 48 7.19 -16.31 0.36
CA PHE A 48 5.75 -16.37 0.61
C PHE A 48 4.97 -16.81 -0.63
N ALA A 49 3.99 -17.68 -0.42
CA ALA A 49 2.96 -17.99 -1.41
C ALA A 49 1.95 -16.83 -1.43
N ALA A 50 2.05 -15.99 -2.46
CA ALA A 50 1.30 -14.76 -2.56
C ALA A 50 0.03 -14.90 -3.42
N THR A 51 -1.03 -14.26 -2.96
CA THR A 51 -2.23 -13.90 -3.73
C THR A 51 -2.32 -12.39 -3.74
N ALA A 52 -2.78 -11.80 -4.83
CA ALA A 52 -2.86 -10.35 -4.94
C ALA A 52 -4.16 -9.88 -5.59
N VAL A 53 -4.61 -8.70 -5.18
CA VAL A 53 -5.86 -8.09 -5.61
C VAL A 53 -5.59 -6.66 -6.06
N ASP A 54 -6.21 -6.24 -7.16
CA ASP A 54 -6.25 -4.85 -7.58
C ASP A 54 -7.54 -4.58 -8.37
N THR A 55 -7.99 -3.35 -8.39
CA THR A 55 -9.16 -2.95 -9.20
C THR A 55 -8.81 -2.75 -10.67
N SER A 56 -7.55 -2.40 -10.98
CA SER A 56 -7.07 -2.13 -12.34
C SER A 56 -6.60 -3.40 -13.05
N PRO A 57 -7.25 -3.80 -14.15
CA PRO A 57 -6.81 -4.92 -14.96
C PRO A 57 -5.44 -4.66 -15.61
N GLU A 58 -5.09 -3.39 -15.89
CA GLU A 58 -3.80 -3.00 -16.45
C GLU A 58 -2.68 -3.24 -15.44
N MET A 59 -2.90 -2.86 -14.18
CA MET A 59 -1.95 -3.12 -13.08
C MET A 59 -1.77 -4.62 -12.85
N LEU A 60 -2.84 -5.39 -12.87
CA LEU A 60 -2.76 -6.85 -12.76
C LEU A 60 -1.98 -7.49 -13.91
N GLN A 61 -2.10 -6.96 -15.14
CA GLN A 61 -1.28 -7.44 -16.26
C GLN A 61 0.22 -7.15 -16.05
N LEU A 62 0.57 -5.98 -15.50
CA LEU A 62 1.95 -5.65 -15.13
C LEU A 62 2.44 -6.54 -13.99
N CYS A 63 1.62 -6.70 -12.95
CA CYS A 63 1.92 -7.60 -11.82
C CYS A 63 2.19 -9.03 -12.29
N LYS A 64 1.38 -9.55 -13.24
CA LYS A 64 1.57 -10.89 -13.80
C LYS A 64 2.91 -11.07 -14.52
N LYS A 65 3.39 -10.03 -15.18
CA LYS A 65 4.70 -10.06 -15.85
C LYS A 65 5.85 -10.09 -14.84
N ILE A 66 5.74 -9.31 -13.76
CA ILE A 66 6.75 -9.20 -12.71
C ILE A 66 6.72 -10.44 -11.79
N ASN A 67 5.51 -10.92 -11.47
CA ASN A 67 5.25 -12.00 -10.52
C ASN A 67 4.45 -13.14 -11.16
N PRO A 68 5.01 -13.92 -12.10
CA PRO A 68 4.26 -14.90 -12.90
C PRO A 68 3.62 -16.01 -12.06
N GLY A 69 4.16 -16.32 -10.87
CA GLY A 69 3.65 -17.33 -9.95
C GLY A 69 2.52 -16.87 -9.03
N VAL A 70 2.21 -15.56 -8.99
CA VAL A 70 1.18 -15.02 -8.11
C VAL A 70 -0.22 -15.24 -8.69
N GLU A 71 -1.15 -15.65 -7.84
CA GLU A 71 -2.57 -15.70 -8.14
C GLU A 71 -3.15 -14.29 -8.03
N LEU A 72 -3.85 -13.84 -9.09
CA LEU A 72 -4.34 -12.46 -9.21
C LEU A 72 -5.87 -12.44 -9.30
N HIS A 73 -6.48 -11.50 -8.60
CA HIS A 73 -7.92 -11.24 -8.62
C HIS A 73 -8.18 -9.77 -8.91
N GLN A 74 -9.13 -9.50 -9.80
CA GLN A 74 -9.62 -8.16 -10.03
C GLN A 74 -10.84 -7.92 -9.13
N ASP A 75 -10.67 -7.14 -8.07
CA ASP A 75 -11.75 -6.81 -7.14
C ASP A 75 -11.36 -5.59 -6.27
N ASP A 76 -12.32 -5.11 -5.49
CA ASP A 76 -12.13 -4.02 -4.54
C ASP A 76 -11.74 -4.56 -3.15
N MET A 77 -10.68 -3.99 -2.57
CA MET A 77 -10.20 -4.38 -1.24
C MET A 77 -11.22 -4.19 -0.12
N ARG A 78 -12.24 -3.36 -0.32
CA ARG A 78 -13.31 -3.15 0.65
C ARG A 78 -14.28 -4.33 0.73
N ASP A 79 -14.43 -5.07 -0.37
CA ASP A 79 -15.56 -6.02 -0.53
C ASP A 79 -15.15 -7.45 -0.89
N ILE A 80 -13.94 -7.66 -1.40
CA ILE A 80 -13.51 -8.99 -1.85
C ILE A 80 -13.69 -10.06 -0.77
N ARG A 81 -14.12 -11.26 -1.19
CA ARG A 81 -14.26 -12.45 -0.34
C ARG A 81 -13.75 -13.69 -1.07
N LEU A 82 -12.50 -14.06 -0.79
CA LEU A 82 -11.84 -15.22 -1.41
C LEU A 82 -12.23 -16.58 -0.79
N GLY A 83 -12.97 -16.57 0.33
CA GLY A 83 -13.43 -17.80 1.00
C GLY A 83 -12.30 -18.62 1.62
N ARG A 84 -11.12 -18.06 1.81
CA ARG A 84 -9.95 -18.70 2.41
C ARG A 84 -9.15 -17.73 3.29
N LYS A 85 -8.26 -18.29 4.11
CA LYS A 85 -7.47 -17.56 5.08
C LYS A 85 -6.00 -17.50 4.68
N PHE A 86 -5.33 -16.45 5.18
CA PHE A 86 -3.92 -16.14 4.98
C PHE A 86 -3.23 -15.92 6.32
N ASP A 87 -1.92 -16.07 6.34
CA ASP A 87 -1.11 -15.83 7.54
C ASP A 87 -0.80 -14.34 7.71
N ALA A 88 -0.67 -13.61 6.59
CA ALA A 88 -0.56 -12.15 6.62
C ALA A 88 -1.31 -11.50 5.47
N ILE A 89 -1.74 -10.25 5.71
CA ILE A 89 -2.33 -9.36 4.71
C ILE A 89 -1.54 -8.08 4.67
N LEU A 90 -1.26 -7.60 3.47
CA LEU A 90 -0.49 -6.41 3.20
C LEU A 90 -1.34 -5.42 2.40
N ILE A 91 -1.32 -4.16 2.78
CA ILE A 91 -1.79 -3.06 1.95
C ILE A 91 -0.71 -2.00 1.98
N HIS A 92 -0.01 -1.85 0.86
CA HIS A 92 0.99 -0.82 0.68
C HIS A 92 0.31 0.54 0.37
N ASP A 93 0.79 1.32 -0.53
CA ASP A 93 0.30 2.68 -0.86
C ASP A 93 -1.20 2.75 -1.18
N ALA A 94 -1.81 1.67 -1.65
CA ALA A 94 -3.21 1.66 -2.08
C ALA A 94 -4.24 2.00 -0.98
N ILE A 95 -3.85 1.91 0.30
CA ILE A 95 -4.75 2.23 1.43
C ILE A 95 -5.16 3.71 1.44
N VAL A 96 -4.35 4.59 0.88
CA VAL A 96 -4.64 6.02 0.83
C VAL A 96 -5.87 6.37 -0.02
N TYR A 97 -6.32 5.46 -0.90
CA TYR A 97 -7.55 5.65 -1.68
C TYR A 97 -8.84 5.37 -0.90
N MET A 98 -8.76 5.05 0.37
CA MET A 98 -9.92 5.01 1.25
C MET A 98 -10.28 6.43 1.67
N LEU A 99 -11.42 6.94 1.19
CA LEU A 99 -11.77 8.36 1.34
C LEU A 99 -12.63 8.67 2.57
N SER A 100 -13.09 7.63 3.27
CA SER A 100 -13.92 7.77 4.46
C SER A 100 -13.52 6.76 5.55
N GLU A 101 -13.87 7.06 6.82
CA GLU A 101 -13.71 6.08 7.91
C GLU A 101 -14.49 4.78 7.64
N ASP A 102 -15.60 4.84 6.87
CA ASP A 102 -16.35 3.64 6.47
C ASP A 102 -15.56 2.80 5.48
N ASP A 103 -14.92 3.42 4.49
CA ASP A 103 -14.03 2.71 3.56
C ASP A 103 -12.88 2.03 4.29
N LEU A 104 -12.20 2.75 5.21
CA LEU A 104 -11.16 2.16 6.06
C LEU A 104 -11.69 0.98 6.87
N MET A 105 -12.87 1.14 7.51
CA MET A 105 -13.47 0.08 8.31
C MET A 105 -13.81 -1.15 7.49
N ARG A 106 -14.38 -0.99 6.29
CA ARG A 106 -14.69 -2.09 5.37
C ARG A 106 -13.42 -2.81 4.92
N THR A 107 -12.37 -2.05 4.59
CA THR A 107 -11.07 -2.61 4.23
C THR A 107 -10.44 -3.40 5.37
N PHE A 108 -10.44 -2.87 6.59
CA PHE A 108 -9.93 -3.58 7.77
C PHE A 108 -10.77 -4.81 8.12
N ALA A 109 -12.09 -4.74 7.96
CA ALA A 109 -12.97 -5.90 8.12
C ALA A 109 -12.70 -6.98 7.05
N THR A 110 -12.39 -6.57 5.81
CA THR A 110 -11.96 -7.48 4.76
C THR A 110 -10.64 -8.16 5.12
N ALA A 111 -9.65 -7.40 5.62
CA ALA A 111 -8.40 -7.97 6.11
C ALA A 111 -8.65 -8.98 7.24
N ALA A 112 -9.44 -8.62 8.26
CA ALA A 112 -9.78 -9.52 9.35
C ALA A 112 -10.50 -10.80 8.87
N ALA A 113 -11.41 -10.66 7.88
CA ALA A 113 -12.14 -11.78 7.31
C ALA A 113 -11.23 -12.79 6.58
N HIS A 114 -10.07 -12.37 6.10
CA HIS A 114 -9.12 -13.20 5.36
C HIS A 114 -7.90 -13.65 6.19
N LEU A 115 -7.79 -13.30 7.45
CA LEU A 115 -6.68 -13.72 8.30
C LEU A 115 -7.02 -14.94 9.14
N GLU A 116 -6.02 -15.80 9.34
CA GLU A 116 -6.03 -16.80 10.39
C GLU A 116 -6.00 -16.14 11.78
N ASP A 117 -6.43 -16.85 12.82
CA ASP A 117 -6.31 -16.40 14.20
C ASP A 117 -4.83 -16.11 14.54
N GLY A 118 -4.54 -14.90 15.01
CA GLY A 118 -3.19 -14.42 15.25
C GLY A 118 -2.42 -14.06 13.98
N GLY A 119 -3.11 -13.98 12.84
CA GLY A 119 -2.54 -13.51 11.58
C GLY A 119 -2.20 -12.02 11.62
N ILE A 120 -1.37 -11.57 10.70
CA ILE A 120 -0.75 -10.24 10.70
C ILE A 120 -1.31 -9.40 9.58
N PHE A 121 -1.68 -8.17 9.90
CA PHE A 121 -2.06 -7.14 8.93
C PHE A 121 -1.05 -6.00 8.98
N ILE A 122 -0.45 -5.63 7.84
CA ILE A 122 0.51 -4.54 7.73
C ILE A 122 -0.03 -3.51 6.74
N THR A 123 -0.08 -2.25 7.17
CA THR A 123 -0.47 -1.11 6.34
C THR A 123 0.04 0.19 6.96
N GLY A 124 -0.01 1.29 6.23
CA GLY A 124 0.26 2.64 6.72
C GLY A 124 0.00 3.66 5.63
N PRO A 125 -0.56 4.83 5.94
CA PRO A 125 -0.68 5.93 4.99
C PRO A 125 0.64 6.68 4.88
N ASP A 126 0.84 7.40 3.77
CA ASP A 126 1.97 8.33 3.61
C ASP A 126 1.89 9.49 4.59
N TYR A 127 0.67 9.94 4.89
CA TYR A 127 0.40 11.08 5.75
C TYR A 127 -0.74 10.81 6.72
N TYR A 128 -0.61 11.36 7.93
CA TYR A 128 -1.72 11.53 8.87
C TYR A 128 -2.13 13.00 8.93
N LEU A 129 -3.42 13.25 9.14
CA LEU A 129 -3.94 14.62 9.30
C LEU A 129 -3.19 15.40 10.40
N ASP A 130 -2.82 14.71 11.50
CA ASP A 130 -2.13 15.30 12.64
C ASP A 130 -0.71 15.80 12.30
N THR A 131 -0.10 15.27 11.25
CA THR A 131 1.31 15.52 10.89
C THR A 131 1.49 16.05 9.47
N PHE A 132 0.40 16.20 8.72
CA PHE A 132 0.46 16.79 7.39
C PHE A 132 0.52 18.30 7.49
N PHE A 133 1.62 18.85 7.05
CA PHE A 133 1.83 20.30 6.93
C PHE A 133 2.10 20.59 5.46
N GLY A 134 1.01 20.82 4.73
CA GLY A 134 1.08 21.07 3.30
C GLY A 134 1.22 22.55 2.93
N PRO A 135 1.40 22.83 1.61
CA PRO A 135 1.60 21.84 0.55
C PRO A 135 2.99 21.19 0.61
N ARG A 136 3.07 19.95 0.12
CA ARG A 136 4.32 19.21 -0.11
C ARG A 136 4.62 19.19 -1.59
N VAL A 137 5.90 19.37 -1.94
CA VAL A 137 6.36 19.29 -3.33
C VAL A 137 7.55 18.35 -3.39
N GLU A 138 7.41 17.31 -4.19
CA GLU A 138 8.50 16.39 -4.49
C GLU A 138 8.72 16.34 -6.00
N TYR A 139 9.93 16.04 -6.43
CA TYR A 139 10.22 15.86 -7.84
C TYR A 139 11.37 14.87 -8.04
N CYS A 140 11.35 14.22 -9.16
CA CYS A 140 12.42 13.32 -9.56
C CYS A 140 12.60 13.36 -11.08
N THR A 141 13.85 13.32 -11.54
CA THR A 141 14.21 13.16 -12.96
C THR A 141 14.91 11.84 -13.17
N ARG A 142 14.50 11.10 -14.19
CA ARG A 142 15.10 9.82 -14.59
C ARG A 142 15.26 9.76 -16.09
N SER A 143 16.29 9.07 -16.53
CA SER A 143 16.57 8.88 -17.97
C SER A 143 16.85 7.42 -18.27
N GLU A 144 16.27 6.93 -19.36
CA GLU A 144 16.50 5.60 -19.89
C GLU A 144 16.65 5.69 -21.42
N GLY A 145 17.88 5.55 -21.92
CA GLY A 145 18.17 5.76 -23.34
C GLY A 145 17.84 7.19 -23.78
N ALA A 146 16.98 7.33 -24.80
CA ALA A 146 16.52 8.62 -25.34
C ALA A 146 15.28 9.18 -24.62
N LEU A 147 14.76 8.49 -23.63
CA LEU A 147 13.59 8.88 -22.84
C LEU A 147 14.05 9.51 -21.52
N GLU A 148 13.58 10.71 -21.23
CA GLU A 148 13.73 11.38 -19.95
C GLU A 148 12.36 11.68 -19.37
N LEU A 149 12.17 11.36 -18.11
CA LEU A 149 10.97 11.65 -17.35
C LEU A 149 11.34 12.49 -16.13
N THR A 150 10.77 13.70 -16.04
CA THR A 150 10.70 14.43 -14.77
C THR A 150 9.27 14.42 -14.31
N TYR A 151 9.03 14.00 -13.07
CA TYR A 151 7.72 14.22 -12.46
C TYR A 151 7.85 15.19 -11.29
N VAL A 152 6.78 15.94 -11.10
CA VAL A 152 6.56 16.81 -9.94
C VAL A 152 5.28 16.34 -9.29
N GLU A 153 5.36 16.06 -8.01
CA GLU A 153 4.23 15.75 -7.15
C GLU A 153 3.92 16.99 -6.29
N TYR A 154 2.66 17.39 -6.24
CA TYR A 154 2.16 18.46 -5.41
C TYR A 154 1.02 17.93 -4.56
N ALA A 155 1.28 17.68 -3.27
CA ALA A 155 0.29 17.17 -2.32
C ALA A 155 -0.21 18.34 -1.44
N TYR A 156 -1.54 18.47 -1.33
CA TYR A 156 -2.15 19.53 -0.53
C TYR A 156 -3.52 19.10 0.02
N ASP A 157 -3.92 19.70 1.11
CA ASP A 157 -5.23 19.56 1.72
C ASP A 157 -6.08 20.77 1.29
N PRO A 158 -7.11 20.58 0.45
CA PRO A 158 -7.97 21.66 -0.04
C PRO A 158 -8.96 22.16 1.02
N ASP A 159 -9.35 21.31 1.98
CA ASP A 159 -10.32 21.62 3.04
C ASP A 159 -9.98 20.89 4.33
N PRO A 160 -9.27 21.51 5.28
CA PRO A 160 -8.87 20.89 6.53
C PRO A 160 -10.05 20.43 7.43
N SER A 161 -11.28 20.70 7.05
CA SER A 161 -12.46 20.28 7.79
C SER A 161 -12.99 18.89 7.38
N ASP A 162 -12.47 18.33 6.29
CA ASP A 162 -12.84 16.99 5.81
C ASP A 162 -11.70 15.96 5.97
N THR A 163 -11.75 14.86 5.26
CA THR A 163 -10.75 13.80 5.30
C THR A 163 -10.12 13.55 3.94
N ILE A 164 -10.10 14.56 3.07
CA ILE A 164 -9.67 14.45 1.69
C ILE A 164 -8.40 15.25 1.45
N MET A 165 -7.43 14.62 0.84
CA MET A 165 -6.22 15.25 0.32
C MET A 165 -6.14 15.06 -1.19
N GLU A 166 -5.53 16.00 -1.88
CA GLU A 166 -5.28 15.92 -3.31
C GLU A 166 -3.78 15.85 -3.60
N ILE A 167 -3.44 15.00 -4.55
CA ILE A 167 -2.08 14.89 -5.08
C ILE A 167 -2.15 15.12 -6.59
N ILE A 168 -1.44 16.15 -7.06
CA ILE A 168 -1.33 16.48 -8.48
C ILE A 168 0.04 16.02 -8.97
N PHE A 169 0.06 15.14 -9.94
CA PHE A 169 1.27 14.76 -10.66
C PHE A 169 1.37 15.54 -11.97
N SER A 170 2.55 16.07 -12.25
CA SER A 170 2.89 16.67 -13.54
C SER A 170 4.09 15.92 -14.11
N PHE A 171 3.90 15.25 -15.22
CA PHE A 171 4.92 14.45 -15.90
C PHE A 171 5.46 15.21 -17.10
N PHE A 172 6.75 15.54 -17.09
CA PHE A 172 7.48 16.13 -18.20
C PHE A 172 8.24 14.99 -18.90
N ILE A 173 7.74 14.56 -20.04
CA ILE A 173 8.27 13.39 -20.76
C ILE A 173 8.97 13.89 -22.00
N ARG A 174 10.31 13.73 -22.07
CA ARG A 174 11.12 14.09 -23.22
C ARG A 174 11.60 12.84 -23.93
N GLU A 175 11.16 12.69 -25.16
CA GLU A 175 11.53 11.56 -26.04
C GLU A 175 12.02 12.08 -27.36
N GLN A 176 13.22 11.68 -27.80
CA GLN A 176 13.85 12.12 -29.04
C GLN A 176 13.87 13.65 -29.22
N GLY A 177 14.09 14.40 -28.15
CA GLY A 177 14.14 15.87 -28.12
C GLY A 177 12.76 16.56 -28.09
N ARG A 178 11.66 15.82 -28.15
CA ARG A 178 10.29 16.36 -28.04
C ARG A 178 9.79 16.24 -26.61
N LEU A 179 9.30 17.36 -26.07
CA LEU A 179 8.68 17.39 -24.74
C LEU A 179 7.17 17.26 -24.88
N ARG A 180 6.57 16.40 -24.07
CA ARG A 180 5.12 16.38 -23.76
C ARG A 180 4.92 16.48 -22.27
N ILE A 181 3.80 17.04 -21.86
CA ILE A 181 3.44 17.20 -20.45
C ILE A 181 2.10 16.47 -20.25
N GLU A 182 2.05 15.64 -19.22
CA GLU A 182 0.85 14.93 -18.79
C GLU A 182 0.59 15.29 -17.32
N HIS A 183 -0.69 15.28 -16.95
CA HIS A 183 -1.11 15.53 -15.58
C HIS A 183 -2.00 14.39 -15.11
N ASP A 184 -1.86 14.05 -13.84
CA ASP A 184 -2.76 13.16 -13.14
C ASP A 184 -3.16 13.77 -11.81
N ARG A 185 -4.37 13.46 -11.34
CA ARG A 185 -4.91 13.95 -10.07
C ARG A 185 -5.42 12.79 -9.25
N HIS A 186 -4.82 12.59 -8.11
CA HIS A 186 -5.24 11.59 -7.16
C HIS A 186 -5.99 12.26 -6.01
N ILE A 187 -7.09 11.65 -5.61
CA ILE A 187 -7.86 12.02 -4.42
C ILE A 187 -7.60 10.92 -3.40
N THR A 188 -7.09 11.29 -2.24
CA THR A 188 -6.68 10.36 -1.20
C THR A 188 -7.25 10.74 0.15
N GLY A 189 -7.36 9.75 1.04
CA GLY A 189 -7.84 9.97 2.40
C GLY A 189 -6.76 10.51 3.32
N LEU A 190 -7.11 11.47 4.15
CA LEU A 190 -6.23 12.08 5.15
C LEU A 190 -6.92 12.03 6.51
N PHE A 191 -6.57 11.05 7.33
CA PHE A 191 -7.21 10.81 8.62
C PHE A 191 -6.25 11.04 9.78
N PRO A 192 -6.78 11.42 10.99
CA PRO A 192 -5.98 11.42 12.20
C PRO A 192 -5.44 10.01 12.50
N ARG A 193 -4.21 9.93 12.99
CA ARG A 193 -3.60 8.64 13.37
C ARG A 193 -4.46 7.85 14.36
N VAL A 194 -5.12 8.54 15.27
CA VAL A 194 -6.03 7.91 16.24
C VAL A 194 -7.22 7.20 15.58
N SER A 195 -7.73 7.70 14.45
CA SER A 195 -8.80 7.05 13.68
C SER A 195 -8.34 5.71 13.13
N TRP A 196 -7.13 5.63 12.57
CA TRP A 196 -6.55 4.38 12.08
C TRP A 196 -6.48 3.31 13.16
N VAL A 197 -5.85 3.62 14.29
CA VAL A 197 -5.70 2.67 15.40
C VAL A 197 -7.06 2.24 15.97
N LYS A 198 -8.00 3.19 16.12
CA LYS A 198 -9.36 2.92 16.60
C LYS A 198 -10.12 1.99 15.65
N LEU A 199 -10.08 2.24 14.34
CA LEU A 199 -10.80 1.44 13.34
C LEU A 199 -10.19 0.05 13.20
N MET A 200 -8.86 -0.08 13.19
CA MET A 200 -8.20 -1.39 13.24
C MET A 200 -8.59 -2.17 14.51
N GLY A 201 -8.62 -1.49 15.66
CA GLY A 201 -9.08 -2.10 16.92
C GLY A 201 -10.52 -2.61 16.85
N LYS A 202 -11.44 -1.82 16.23
CA LYS A 202 -12.83 -2.24 15.99
C LYS A 202 -12.94 -3.44 15.06
N ALA A 203 -12.01 -3.57 14.10
CA ALA A 203 -11.93 -4.72 13.20
C ALA A 203 -11.31 -5.97 13.86
N GLY A 204 -10.89 -5.89 15.13
CA GLY A 204 -10.37 -7.02 15.89
C GLY A 204 -8.85 -7.09 15.98
N PHE A 205 -8.12 -6.05 15.58
CA PHE A 205 -6.66 -6.03 15.63
C PHE A 205 -6.13 -5.43 16.94
N SER A 206 -5.09 -6.07 17.50
CA SER A 206 -4.16 -5.41 18.40
C SER A 206 -3.09 -4.75 17.55
N VAL A 207 -2.91 -3.43 17.69
CA VAL A 207 -2.08 -2.62 16.79
C VAL A 207 -0.79 -2.20 17.48
N GLU A 208 0.34 -2.41 16.81
CA GLU A 208 1.64 -1.81 17.15
C GLU A 208 2.13 -0.95 15.99
N SER A 209 3.01 -0.01 16.30
CA SER A 209 3.65 0.88 15.33
C SER A 209 5.08 0.42 15.05
N ARG A 210 5.48 0.48 13.79
CA ARG A 210 6.86 0.20 13.34
C ARG A 210 7.32 1.33 12.44
N MET A 211 8.44 1.96 12.81
CA MET A 211 9.09 2.92 11.92
C MET A 211 9.95 2.17 10.92
N ILE A 212 9.76 2.47 9.65
CA ILE A 212 10.59 2.00 8.55
C ILE A 212 11.19 3.20 7.80
N THR A 213 12.09 2.93 6.87
CA THR A 213 12.68 3.95 6.00
C THR A 213 12.44 3.57 4.54
N SER A 214 11.98 4.52 3.74
CA SER A 214 11.86 4.38 2.29
C SER A 214 12.48 5.59 1.62
N GLY A 215 13.47 5.38 0.74
CA GLY A 215 14.20 6.48 0.11
C GLY A 215 14.87 7.46 1.09
N GLY A 216 15.26 6.99 2.28
CA GLY A 216 15.82 7.84 3.35
C GLY A 216 14.81 8.63 4.18
N VAL A 217 13.50 8.48 3.90
CA VAL A 217 12.42 9.14 4.65
C VAL A 217 11.79 8.15 5.63
N PRO A 218 11.64 8.53 6.92
CA PRO A 218 10.95 7.69 7.89
C PRO A 218 9.44 7.61 7.61
N HIS A 219 8.88 6.38 7.64
CA HIS A 219 7.46 6.10 7.51
C HIS A 219 6.99 5.25 8.68
N GLU A 220 5.75 5.44 9.11
CA GLU A 220 5.13 4.60 10.11
C GLU A 220 4.28 3.53 9.45
N LEU A 221 4.55 2.27 9.77
CA LEU A 221 3.66 1.15 9.50
C LEU A 221 2.84 0.81 10.75
N LEU A 222 1.57 0.53 10.56
CA LEU A 222 0.69 -0.06 11.55
C LEU A 222 0.67 -1.57 11.34
N VAL A 223 1.08 -2.31 12.36
CA VAL A 223 1.11 -3.78 12.35
C VAL A 223 0.02 -4.28 13.28
N GLY A 224 -1.06 -4.80 12.70
CA GLY A 224 -2.18 -5.38 13.42
C GLY A 224 -2.01 -6.89 13.57
N THR A 225 -2.18 -7.39 14.80
CA THR A 225 -2.33 -8.83 15.05
C THR A 225 -3.81 -9.11 15.28
N LEU A 226 -4.41 -10.00 14.47
CA LEU A 226 -5.81 -10.38 14.65
C LEU A 226 -5.98 -11.14 15.96
N SER A 227 -6.88 -10.66 16.81
CA SER A 227 -7.18 -11.33 18.08
C SER A 227 -7.74 -12.72 17.82
N LYS A 228 -7.34 -13.69 18.65
CA LYS A 228 -7.93 -15.03 18.59
C LYS A 228 -9.40 -14.94 18.98
N THR A 229 -10.28 -15.48 18.14
CA THR A 229 -11.67 -15.68 18.53
C THR A 229 -11.69 -16.62 19.74
N PRO A 230 -12.36 -16.26 20.85
CA PRO A 230 -12.54 -17.20 21.95
C PRO A 230 -13.16 -18.50 21.37
N ARG A 231 -12.48 -19.63 21.54
CA ARG A 231 -13.09 -20.94 21.21
C ARG A 231 -14.14 -21.18 22.28
N GLU A 232 -15.41 -21.22 21.90
CA GLU A 232 -16.51 -21.69 22.76
C GLU A 232 -16.33 -23.15 23.18
#